data_30e0087a027b6991fc28036beee3c076
#
_entry.id   30e0087a027b6991fc28036beee3c076
#
_cell.length_a   1.000
_cell.length_b   1.000
_cell.length_c   1.000
_cell.angle_alpha   90.00
_cell.angle_beta   90.00
_cell.angle_gamma   90.00
#
_symmetry.space_group_name_H-M   'P 1'
#
loop_
_entity.id
_entity.type
_entity.pdbx_description
1 polymer ?
#
loop_
_entity_poly.entity_id
_entity_poly.type
_entity_poly.pdbx_seq_one_letter_code
_entity_poly.pdbx_strand_id
1 'polypeptide(L)'
;MRLEKTLAAAIVAVFLAVIGYFLYTSSFASAEIPPHVTGEVREIYEWAKTPEGKLLLEEIPCYCGCKYEGHKHAGHCFWKDDGTFDKHGITCSVCLDIAKKARKSLLEGKSACYIRNDIDEFYKPNAHLGTLTPMPEGCSAGS
;
A
#
# COMPACT_ATOMS: atom_id res chain seq x y z
N MET A 1 -44.26 11.04 -33.60
CA MET A 1 -43.86 12.18 -32.72
C MET A 1 -43.62 11.83 -31.23
N ARG A 2 -44.46 11.01 -30.57
CA ARG A 2 -44.18 10.55 -29.18
C ARG A 2 -43.08 9.49 -29.12
N LEU A 3 -43.09 8.52 -30.04
CA LEU A 3 -42.10 7.41 -30.09
C LEU A 3 -40.68 7.89 -30.36
N GLU A 4 -40.47 8.88 -31.20
CA GLU A 4 -39.17 9.47 -31.52
C GLU A 4 -38.57 10.20 -30.31
N LYS A 5 -39.40 10.90 -29.54
CA LYS A 5 -38.96 11.60 -28.31
C LYS A 5 -38.57 10.62 -27.20
N THR A 6 -39.28 9.49 -27.06
CA THR A 6 -38.95 8.46 -26.10
C THR A 6 -37.67 7.73 -26.46
N LEU A 7 -37.45 7.45 -27.76
CA LEU A 7 -36.24 6.83 -28.25
C LEU A 7 -35.02 7.74 -28.06
N ALA A 8 -35.14 9.03 -28.38
CA ALA A 8 -34.09 10.01 -28.18
C ALA A 8 -33.72 10.14 -26.66
N ALA A 9 -34.73 10.19 -25.76
CA ALA A 9 -34.49 10.24 -24.34
C ALA A 9 -33.78 9.00 -23.79
N ALA A 10 -34.14 7.81 -24.30
CA ALA A 10 -33.48 6.56 -23.93
C ALA A 10 -32.00 6.52 -24.35
N ILE A 11 -31.71 6.98 -25.58
CA ILE A 11 -30.33 7.06 -26.11
C ILE A 11 -29.48 8.01 -25.23
N VAL A 12 -30.01 9.19 -24.88
CA VAL A 12 -29.31 10.15 -24.02
C VAL A 12 -29.05 9.56 -22.64
N ALA A 13 -30.02 8.86 -22.04
CA ALA A 13 -29.87 8.23 -20.74
C ALA A 13 -28.77 7.16 -20.74
N VAL A 14 -28.71 6.32 -21.78
CA VAL A 14 -27.65 5.31 -21.93
C VAL A 14 -26.28 5.98 -22.12
N PHE A 15 -26.19 7.04 -22.90
CA PHE A 15 -24.94 7.77 -23.10
C PHE A 15 -24.42 8.39 -21.79
N LEU A 16 -25.30 9.01 -21.00
CA LEU A 16 -24.96 9.56 -19.69
C LEU A 16 -24.53 8.47 -18.69
N ALA A 17 -25.18 7.31 -18.71
CA ALA A 17 -24.80 6.17 -17.88
C ALA A 17 -23.42 5.63 -18.26
N VAL A 18 -23.11 5.52 -19.54
CA VAL A 18 -21.79 5.08 -20.05
C VAL A 18 -20.71 6.09 -19.69
N ILE A 19 -20.97 7.38 -19.87
CA ILE A 19 -20.01 8.44 -19.47
C ILE A 19 -19.79 8.41 -17.95
N GLY A 20 -20.86 8.32 -17.17
CA GLY A 20 -20.77 8.21 -15.72
C GLY A 20 -19.98 7.00 -15.26
N TYR A 21 -20.19 5.84 -15.89
CA TYR A 21 -19.40 4.63 -15.65
C TYR A 21 -17.93 4.81 -16.01
N PHE A 22 -17.64 5.44 -17.15
CA PHE A 22 -16.27 5.70 -17.57
C PHE A 22 -15.55 6.69 -16.66
N LEU A 23 -16.22 7.76 -16.22
CA LEU A 23 -15.68 8.71 -15.26
C LEU A 23 -15.49 8.06 -13.88
N TYR A 24 -16.41 7.20 -13.44
CA TYR A 24 -16.28 6.43 -12.22
C TYR A 24 -15.05 5.51 -12.25
N THR A 25 -14.89 4.72 -13.32
CA THR A 25 -13.72 3.82 -13.47
C THR A 25 -12.40 4.58 -13.63
N SER A 26 -12.40 5.75 -14.27
CA SER A 26 -11.20 6.60 -14.40
C SER A 26 -10.77 7.23 -13.07
N SER A 27 -11.70 7.44 -12.14
CA SER A 27 -11.39 7.98 -10.80
C SER A 27 -10.64 6.98 -9.91
N PHE A 28 -10.66 5.68 -10.26
CA PHE A 28 -9.84 4.64 -9.65
C PHE A 28 -8.52 4.41 -10.39
N ALA A 29 -8.04 5.39 -11.17
CA ALA A 29 -6.69 5.35 -11.74
C ALA A 29 -5.70 5.24 -10.58
N SER A 30 -5.24 4.02 -10.33
CA SER A 30 -4.20 3.72 -9.33
C SER A 30 -3.02 4.65 -9.59
N ALA A 31 -2.58 5.37 -8.58
CA ALA A 31 -1.37 6.17 -8.69
C ALA A 31 -0.25 5.31 -9.29
N GLU A 32 0.35 5.79 -10.36
CA GLU A 32 1.43 5.06 -11.04
C GLU A 32 2.76 5.31 -10.32
N ILE A 33 3.61 4.29 -10.33
CA ILE A 33 4.99 4.45 -9.89
C ILE A 33 5.71 5.33 -10.91
N PRO A 34 6.32 6.44 -10.49
CA PRO A 34 7.01 7.36 -11.41
C PRO A 34 8.07 6.65 -12.27
N PRO A 35 8.25 7.04 -13.54
CA PRO A 35 9.18 6.35 -14.46
C PRO A 35 10.64 6.33 -13.99
N HIS A 36 11.05 7.31 -13.19
CA HIS A 36 12.41 7.37 -12.64
C HIS A 36 12.67 6.37 -11.51
N VAL A 37 11.63 5.78 -10.94
CA VAL A 37 11.75 4.70 -9.95
C VAL A 37 11.98 3.39 -10.70
N THR A 38 13.17 2.84 -10.59
CA THR A 38 13.60 1.66 -11.36
C THR A 38 14.26 0.60 -10.48
N GLY A 39 14.57 -0.55 -11.05
CA GLY A 39 15.29 -1.63 -10.38
C GLY A 39 14.55 -2.16 -9.15
N GLU A 40 15.29 -2.57 -8.15
CA GLU A 40 14.77 -3.19 -6.93
C GLU A 40 13.78 -2.30 -6.17
N VAL A 41 13.99 -0.97 -6.19
CA VAL A 41 13.06 -0.03 -5.55
C VAL A 41 11.68 -0.13 -6.20
N ARG A 42 11.63 -0.13 -7.53
CA ARG A 42 10.36 -0.31 -8.27
C ARG A 42 9.68 -1.62 -7.94
N GLU A 43 10.44 -2.71 -7.89
CA GLU A 43 9.90 -4.05 -7.56
C GLU A 43 9.29 -4.08 -6.14
N ILE A 44 9.89 -3.38 -5.18
CA ILE A 44 9.33 -3.28 -3.82
C ILE A 44 8.04 -2.47 -3.82
N TYR A 45 7.96 -1.36 -4.57
CA TYR A 45 6.71 -0.59 -4.70
C TYR A 45 5.59 -1.40 -5.37
N GLU A 46 5.93 -2.17 -6.42
CA GLU A 46 4.97 -3.05 -7.10
C GLU A 46 4.48 -4.15 -6.15
N TRP A 47 5.40 -4.78 -5.41
CA TRP A 47 5.04 -5.78 -4.41
C TRP A 47 4.21 -5.20 -3.26
N ALA A 48 4.57 -4.03 -2.73
CA ALA A 48 3.83 -3.36 -1.66
C ALA A 48 2.37 -3.01 -2.04
N LYS A 49 2.05 -3.01 -3.33
CA LYS A 49 0.70 -2.79 -3.88
C LYS A 49 -0.09 -4.08 -4.05
N THR A 50 0.58 -5.25 -4.05
CA THR A 50 -0.15 -6.53 -4.09
C THR A 50 -0.96 -6.74 -2.80
N PRO A 51 -2.03 -7.53 -2.84
CA PRO A 51 -2.81 -7.82 -1.63
C PRO A 51 -1.96 -8.37 -0.48
N GLU A 52 -1.04 -9.28 -0.76
CA GLU A 52 -0.17 -9.87 0.25
C GLU A 52 0.84 -8.86 0.81
N GLY A 53 1.49 -8.09 -0.07
CA GLY A 53 2.48 -7.08 0.33
C GLY A 53 1.85 -5.96 1.15
N LYS A 54 0.67 -5.50 0.73
CA LYS A 54 -0.11 -4.48 1.44
C LYS A 54 -0.48 -4.96 2.84
N LEU A 55 -1.16 -6.11 2.95
CA LEU A 55 -1.61 -6.66 4.24
C LEU A 55 -0.43 -6.86 5.20
N LEU A 56 0.68 -7.42 4.72
CA LEU A 56 1.85 -7.65 5.56
C LEU A 56 2.48 -6.34 6.04
N LEU A 57 2.67 -5.36 5.14
CA LEU A 57 3.29 -4.08 5.50
C LEU A 57 2.41 -3.20 6.40
N GLU A 58 1.09 -3.38 6.39
CA GLU A 58 0.15 -2.75 7.32
C GLU A 58 0.33 -3.25 8.76
N GLU A 59 0.84 -4.46 8.94
CA GLU A 59 1.09 -5.09 10.24
C GLU A 59 2.52 -4.85 10.76
N ILE A 60 3.39 -4.16 10.00
CA ILE A 60 4.79 -3.92 10.35
C ILE A 60 5.01 -2.44 10.67
N PRO A 61 5.63 -2.09 11.82
CA PRO A 61 6.02 -0.72 12.11
C PRO A 61 7.08 -0.21 11.14
N CYS A 62 7.09 1.10 10.91
CA CYS A 62 8.23 1.77 10.32
C CYS A 62 9.11 2.38 11.41
N TYR A 63 10.42 2.12 11.37
CA TYR A 63 11.39 2.51 12.41
C TYR A 63 12.28 3.69 12.01
N CYS A 64 11.89 4.47 10.99
CA CYS A 64 12.68 5.63 10.54
C CYS A 64 12.24 6.98 11.16
N GLY A 65 11.20 6.98 12.01
CA GLY A 65 10.61 8.21 12.56
C GLY A 65 9.50 8.82 11.71
N CYS A 66 9.09 8.18 10.60
CA CYS A 66 8.03 8.70 9.73
C CYS A 66 6.63 8.81 10.41
N LYS A 67 6.49 8.31 11.64
CA LYS A 67 5.31 8.58 12.46
C LYS A 67 5.05 10.07 12.67
N TYR A 68 6.11 10.88 12.66
CA TYR A 68 6.01 12.35 12.77
C TYR A 68 5.51 13.00 11.48
N GLU A 69 5.51 12.26 10.37
CA GLU A 69 4.93 12.63 9.08
C GLU A 69 3.52 12.05 8.88
N GLY A 70 2.97 11.38 9.91
CA GLY A 70 1.63 10.81 9.91
C GLY A 70 1.54 9.39 9.35
N HIS A 71 2.67 8.70 9.12
CA HIS A 71 2.65 7.30 8.74
C HIS A 71 2.23 6.41 9.92
N LYS A 72 1.38 5.41 9.66
CA LYS A 72 0.84 4.49 10.68
C LYS A 72 1.58 3.15 10.72
N HIS A 73 2.18 2.74 9.60
CA HIS A 73 2.85 1.46 9.40
C HIS A 73 3.83 1.55 8.21
N ALA A 74 4.62 0.51 7.99
CA ALA A 74 5.63 0.49 6.92
C ALA A 74 5.02 0.64 5.51
N GLY A 75 3.81 0.16 5.29
CA GLY A 75 3.11 0.29 4.01
C GLY A 75 2.91 1.74 3.56
N HIS A 76 2.70 2.66 4.51
CA HIS A 76 2.52 4.09 4.22
C HIS A 76 3.75 4.78 3.61
N CYS A 77 4.93 4.16 3.73
CA CYS A 77 6.16 4.66 3.08
C CYS A 77 6.15 4.45 1.56
N PHE A 78 5.23 3.65 1.06
CA PHE A 78 5.07 3.30 -0.36
C PHE A 78 3.73 3.74 -0.92
N TRP A 79 2.65 3.41 -0.21
CA TRP A 79 1.27 3.67 -0.62
C TRP A 79 0.43 4.09 0.58
N LYS A 80 -0.29 5.20 0.45
CA LYS A 80 -1.24 5.64 1.48
C LYS A 80 -2.51 4.79 1.45
N ASP A 81 -3.35 4.93 2.48
CA ASP A 81 -4.61 4.18 2.60
C ASP A 81 -5.53 4.36 1.38
N ASP A 82 -5.50 5.53 0.74
CA ASP A 82 -6.26 5.87 -0.47
C ASP A 82 -5.62 5.38 -1.79
N GLY A 83 -4.50 4.67 -1.70
CA GLY A 83 -3.74 4.18 -2.84
C GLY A 83 -2.83 5.23 -3.48
N THR A 84 -2.69 6.41 -2.89
CA THR A 84 -1.76 7.45 -3.37
C THR A 84 -0.31 6.99 -3.17
N PHE A 85 0.52 7.19 -4.21
CA PHE A 85 1.95 6.93 -4.15
C PHE A 85 2.64 7.83 -3.11
N ASP A 86 3.48 7.23 -2.27
CA ASP A 86 4.35 7.96 -1.35
C ASP A 86 5.83 7.80 -1.74
N LYS A 87 6.55 8.90 -1.83
CA LYS A 87 7.97 8.90 -2.23
C LYS A 87 8.93 8.51 -1.12
N HIS A 88 8.45 8.38 0.13
CA HIS A 88 9.31 8.16 1.29
C HIS A 88 10.17 6.89 1.15
N GLY A 89 9.58 5.80 0.63
CA GLY A 89 10.31 4.54 0.38
C GLY A 89 11.44 4.66 -0.66
N ILE A 90 11.46 5.70 -1.51
CA ILE A 90 12.58 5.93 -2.45
C ILE A 90 13.80 6.49 -1.72
N THR A 91 13.58 7.35 -0.73
CA THR A 91 14.63 8.16 -0.09
C THR A 91 15.06 7.61 1.27
N CYS A 92 14.29 6.68 1.84
CA CYS A 92 14.54 6.13 3.15
C CYS A 92 14.99 4.65 3.07
N SER A 93 16.27 4.40 3.33
CA SER A 93 16.82 3.04 3.33
C SER A 93 16.16 2.13 4.36
N VAL A 94 15.79 2.65 5.53
CA VAL A 94 15.12 1.87 6.60
C VAL A 94 13.79 1.32 6.11
N CYS A 95 12.95 2.15 5.46
CA CYS A 95 11.66 1.69 4.94
C CYS A 95 11.84 0.63 3.84
N LEU A 96 12.81 0.86 2.94
CA LEU A 96 13.12 -0.06 1.87
C LEU A 96 13.64 -1.40 2.41
N ASP A 97 14.53 -1.38 3.40
CA ASP A 97 15.09 -2.58 4.01
C ASP A 97 14.03 -3.39 4.78
N ILE A 98 13.11 -2.73 5.49
CA ILE A 98 11.96 -3.38 6.13
C ILE A 98 11.13 -4.12 5.08
N ALA A 99 10.77 -3.47 3.98
CA ALA A 99 9.95 -4.08 2.94
C ALA A 99 10.66 -5.23 2.23
N LYS A 100 11.97 -5.11 1.96
CA LYS A 100 12.78 -6.19 1.40
C LYS A 100 12.84 -7.40 2.33
N LYS A 101 13.11 -7.17 3.63
CA LYS A 101 13.16 -8.21 4.64
C LYS A 101 11.82 -8.92 4.77
N ALA A 102 10.72 -8.16 4.82
CA ALA A 102 9.36 -8.70 4.89
C ALA A 102 9.03 -9.55 3.65
N ARG A 103 9.29 -9.03 2.43
CA ARG A 103 9.06 -9.75 1.17
C ARG A 103 9.85 -11.04 1.11
N LYS A 104 11.15 -10.99 1.43
CA LYS A 104 12.02 -12.17 1.41
C LYS A 104 11.51 -13.24 2.37
N SER A 105 11.23 -12.89 3.61
CA SER A 105 10.74 -13.84 4.62
C SER A 105 9.38 -14.44 4.24
N LEU A 106 8.49 -13.64 3.63
CA LEU A 106 7.20 -14.13 3.12
C LEU A 106 7.41 -15.17 2.01
N LEU A 107 8.33 -14.91 1.07
CA LEU A 107 8.68 -15.85 -0.01
C LEU A 107 9.32 -17.15 0.53
N GLU A 108 9.98 -17.07 1.68
CA GLU A 108 10.51 -18.24 2.40
C GLU A 108 9.43 -18.99 3.19
N GLY A 109 8.17 -18.57 3.11
CA GLY A 109 7.03 -19.20 3.80
C GLY A 109 6.93 -18.90 5.28
N LYS A 110 7.57 -17.84 5.76
CA LYS A 110 7.45 -17.41 7.16
C LYS A 110 6.08 -16.77 7.42
N SER A 111 5.54 -16.98 8.63
CA SER A 111 4.29 -16.36 9.05
C SER A 111 4.44 -14.85 9.31
N ALA A 112 3.34 -14.09 9.23
CA ALA A 112 3.32 -12.68 9.57
C ALA A 112 3.84 -12.43 11.00
N CYS A 113 3.48 -13.28 11.97
CA CYS A 113 4.00 -13.20 13.34
C CYS A 113 5.53 -13.31 13.40
N TYR A 114 6.10 -14.28 12.69
CA TYR A 114 7.56 -14.44 12.63
C TYR A 114 8.22 -13.21 12.01
N ILE A 115 7.70 -12.75 10.86
CA ILE A 115 8.26 -11.61 10.12
C ILE A 115 8.21 -10.35 10.98
N ARG A 116 7.07 -10.11 11.62
CA ARG A 116 6.90 -8.97 12.52
C ARG A 116 7.90 -9.01 13.68
N ASN A 117 8.00 -10.12 14.39
CA ASN A 117 8.92 -10.26 15.52
C ASN A 117 10.40 -10.14 15.10
N ASP A 118 10.80 -10.71 13.95
CA ASP A 118 12.16 -10.61 13.42
C ASP A 118 12.53 -9.16 13.08
N ILE A 119 11.60 -8.40 12.51
CA ILE A 119 11.80 -6.98 12.19
C ILE A 119 11.84 -6.14 13.48
N ASP A 120 10.93 -6.39 14.41
CA ASP A 120 10.89 -5.67 15.69
C ASP A 120 12.20 -5.89 16.51
N GLU A 121 12.72 -7.11 16.55
CA GLU A 121 13.97 -7.40 17.24
C GLU A 121 15.17 -6.74 16.53
N PHE A 122 15.21 -6.77 15.20
CA PHE A 122 16.27 -6.13 14.42
C PHE A 122 16.30 -4.60 14.66
N TYR A 123 15.13 -3.96 14.69
CA TYR A 123 15.01 -2.51 14.89
C TYR A 123 14.77 -2.10 16.34
N LYS A 124 14.91 -2.99 17.29
CA LYS A 124 14.76 -2.72 18.74
C LYS A 124 15.52 -1.49 19.26
N PRO A 125 16.78 -1.24 18.83
CA PRO A 125 17.47 -0.01 19.21
C PRO A 125 16.75 1.27 18.75
N ASN A 126 15.95 1.19 17.71
CA ASN A 126 15.18 2.28 17.11
C ASN A 126 13.69 2.26 17.50
N ALA A 127 13.28 1.45 18.49
CA ALA A 127 11.88 1.28 18.88
C ALA A 127 11.16 2.61 19.20
N HIS A 128 11.88 3.58 19.77
CA HIS A 128 11.36 4.92 20.06
C HIS A 128 10.96 5.73 18.80
N LEU A 129 11.46 5.36 17.62
CA LEU A 129 11.11 5.95 16.32
C LEU A 129 9.96 5.19 15.62
N GLY A 130 9.62 4.00 16.13
CA GLY A 130 8.61 3.13 15.53
C GLY A 130 7.22 3.74 15.47
N THR A 131 6.48 3.41 14.41
CA THR A 131 5.04 3.69 14.34
C THR A 131 4.29 2.83 15.36
N LEU A 132 3.13 3.29 15.81
CA LEU A 132 2.27 2.56 16.78
C LEU A 132 1.41 1.51 16.05
N THR A 133 2.06 0.61 15.32
CA THR A 133 1.40 -0.43 14.55
C THR A 133 1.05 -1.61 15.47
N PRO A 134 -0.22 -2.03 15.57
CA PRO A 134 -0.61 -3.18 16.37
C PRO A 134 0.11 -4.46 15.93
N MET A 135 0.22 -5.43 16.83
CA MET A 135 0.64 -6.78 16.45
C MET A 135 -0.40 -7.42 15.53
N PRO A 136 0.01 -8.27 14.58
CA PRO A 136 -0.92 -9.06 13.79
C PRO A 136 -1.86 -9.87 14.69
N GLU A 137 -3.08 -10.10 14.24
CA GLU A 137 -4.07 -10.85 15.01
C GLU A 137 -3.56 -12.27 15.34
N GLY A 138 -3.70 -12.66 16.61
CA GLY A 138 -3.22 -13.94 17.11
C GLY A 138 -1.72 -14.04 17.38
N CYS A 139 -0.96 -12.95 17.19
CA CYS A 139 0.46 -12.91 17.49
C CYS A 139 0.74 -12.30 18.88
N SER A 140 1.80 -12.78 19.52
CA SER A 140 2.36 -12.17 20.73
C SER A 140 3.77 -11.66 20.46
N ALA A 141 4.15 -10.58 21.14
CA ALA A 141 5.50 -10.05 21.04
C ALA A 141 6.53 -11.08 21.54
N GLY A 142 7.53 -11.39 20.73
CA GLY A 142 8.63 -12.29 21.12
C GLY A 142 8.31 -13.80 21.06
N SER A 143 7.27 -14.22 20.30
CA SER A 143 6.96 -15.63 20.06
C SER A 143 7.63 -16.19 18.81
#